data_6a095d743ecf7716adf90d461599a135
#
_entry.id   6a095d743ecf7716adf90d461599a135
#
_cell.length_a   1.000
_cell.length_b   1.000
_cell.length_c   1.000
_cell.angle_alpha   90.00
_cell.angle_beta   90.00
_cell.angle_gamma   90.00
#
_symmetry.space_group_name_H-M   'P 1'
#
loop_
_entity.id
_entity.type
_entity.pdbx_description
1 polymer ?
#
loop_
_entity_poly.entity_id
_entity_poly.type
_entity_poly.pdbx_seq_one_letter_code
_entity_poly.pdbx_strand_id
1 'polypeptide(L)'
;ADVLFVVSGLLRVSTSSYSGRRVTILLVKTGECYNLLSPYLTHSRSLETQALETTRCLMVKSADFISFVENHPAIISNFLQIIGLAFDSANSRILEFMEKNVKNRIMRVLSTLHGKFGSPLHFTSVEISEIAGTTPESTLRTMGRLRNLGMIETQRGQIKILDPKAMDDMEF
;
A
#
# COMPACT_ATOMS: atom_id res chain seq x y z
N ALA A 1 8.25 8.35 17.33
CA ALA A 1 6.93 8.37 16.69
C ALA A 1 6.09 7.19 17.19
N ASP A 2 4.80 7.41 17.43
CA ASP A 2 3.92 6.45 18.08
C ASP A 2 3.49 5.33 17.12
N VAL A 3 3.08 4.20 17.66
CA VAL A 3 2.58 3.04 16.92
C VAL A 3 1.08 3.19 16.71
N LEU A 4 0.60 2.93 15.51
CA LEU A 4 -0.81 3.01 15.15
C LEU A 4 -1.35 1.61 14.81
N PHE A 5 -2.50 1.27 15.40
CA PHE A 5 -3.28 0.08 15.04
C PHE A 5 -4.58 0.54 14.40
N VAL A 6 -4.85 0.14 13.16
CA VAL A 6 -6.07 0.53 12.45
C VAL A 6 -7.23 -0.35 12.91
N VAL A 7 -8.13 0.25 13.67
CA VAL A 7 -9.33 -0.43 14.19
C VAL A 7 -10.41 -0.51 13.11
N SER A 8 -10.55 0.54 12.28
CA SER A 8 -11.42 0.57 11.10
C SER A 8 -10.94 1.61 10.13
N GLY A 9 -11.16 1.39 8.84
CA GLY A 9 -10.79 2.31 7.77
C GLY A 9 -9.46 1.96 7.09
N LEU A 10 -8.89 2.95 6.40
CA LEU A 10 -7.71 2.79 5.56
C LEU A 10 -6.78 4.00 5.69
N LEU A 11 -5.52 3.76 6.04
CA LEU A 11 -4.45 4.75 6.02
C LEU A 11 -3.56 4.59 4.79
N ARG A 12 -3.17 5.70 4.22
CA ARG A 12 -2.10 5.81 3.23
C ARG A 12 -0.86 6.38 3.89
N VAL A 13 0.27 5.71 3.70
CA VAL A 13 1.60 6.23 4.03
C VAL A 13 2.30 6.59 2.73
N SER A 14 2.74 7.81 2.61
CA SER A 14 3.33 8.37 1.39
C SER A 14 4.57 9.19 1.68
N THR A 15 5.33 9.44 0.64
CA THR A 15 6.44 10.40 0.61
C THR A 15 6.36 11.21 -0.67
N SER A 16 7.07 12.32 -0.72
CA SER A 16 7.24 13.11 -1.93
C SER A 16 8.55 12.74 -2.60
N SER A 17 8.53 12.49 -3.91
CA SER A 17 9.73 12.34 -4.73
C SER A 17 10.46 13.68 -4.84
N TYR A 18 11.71 13.66 -5.31
CA TYR A 18 12.48 14.88 -5.60
C TYR A 18 11.79 15.84 -6.60
N SER A 19 10.90 15.32 -7.44
CA SER A 19 10.09 16.12 -8.37
C SER A 19 8.77 16.61 -7.76
N GLY A 20 8.56 16.43 -6.45
CA GLY A 20 7.35 16.84 -5.74
C GLY A 20 6.14 15.93 -5.95
N ARG A 21 6.27 14.82 -6.66
CA ARG A 21 5.18 13.86 -6.81
C ARG A 21 5.01 13.04 -5.55
N ARG A 22 3.76 12.87 -5.12
CA ARG A 22 3.42 11.93 -4.06
C ARG A 22 3.57 10.50 -4.55
N VAL A 23 4.21 9.68 -3.73
CA VAL A 23 4.37 8.24 -3.95
C VAL A 23 3.81 7.51 -2.73
N THR A 24 2.82 6.67 -2.95
CA THR A 24 2.26 5.81 -1.89
C THR A 24 3.22 4.66 -1.63
N ILE A 25 3.71 4.57 -0.40
CA ILE A 25 4.62 3.52 0.04
C ILE A 25 3.84 2.33 0.60
N LEU A 26 2.82 2.62 1.42
CA LEU A 26 2.08 1.60 2.15
C LEU A 26 0.62 2.00 2.29
N LEU A 27 -0.26 1.01 2.20
CA LEU A 27 -1.67 1.09 2.58
C LEU A 27 -1.88 0.20 3.81
N VAL A 28 -2.40 0.79 4.89
CA VAL A 28 -2.62 0.10 6.18
C VAL A 28 -4.12 0.01 6.40
N LYS A 29 -4.67 -1.20 6.29
CA LYS A 29 -6.11 -1.47 6.44
C LYS A 29 -6.48 -1.89 7.85
N THR A 30 -7.75 -2.02 8.10
CA THR A 30 -8.32 -2.59 9.34
C THR A 30 -7.60 -3.87 9.74
N GLY A 31 -7.20 -3.96 11.02
CA GLY A 31 -6.46 -5.08 11.60
C GLY A 31 -4.95 -5.02 11.38
N GLU A 32 -4.45 -4.07 10.61
CA GLU A 32 -3.00 -3.88 10.41
C GLU A 32 -2.46 -2.78 11.34
N CYS A 33 -1.15 -2.78 11.50
CA CYS A 33 -0.43 -1.78 12.28
C CYS A 33 0.60 -1.04 11.44
N TYR A 34 0.90 0.17 11.86
CA TYR A 34 1.90 1.03 11.23
C TYR A 34 2.89 1.53 12.28
N ASN A 35 4.14 1.70 11.84
CA ASN A 35 5.19 2.35 12.61
C ASN A 35 5.79 1.50 13.75
N LEU A 36 5.66 0.16 13.71
CA LEU A 36 6.16 -0.75 14.73
C LEU A 36 7.65 -0.62 15.06
N LEU A 37 8.47 -0.25 14.06
CA LEU A 37 9.92 -0.07 14.23
C LEU A 37 10.31 1.31 14.75
N SER A 38 9.45 2.30 14.60
CA SER A 38 9.79 3.69 14.92
C SER A 38 10.23 3.92 16.38
N PRO A 39 9.64 3.22 17.38
CA PRO A 39 10.09 3.34 18.76
C PRO A 39 11.56 2.97 18.98
N TYR A 40 12.11 2.13 18.10
CA TYR A 40 13.50 1.63 18.19
C TYR A 40 14.48 2.38 17.29
N LEU A 41 14.01 3.34 16.49
CA LEU A 41 14.85 4.11 15.56
C LEU A 41 15.24 5.45 16.18
N THR A 42 16.51 5.83 16.00
CA THR A 42 17.06 7.11 16.49
C THR A 42 16.83 8.27 15.54
N HIS A 43 16.38 8.01 14.30
CA HIS A 43 16.14 9.03 13.28
C HIS A 43 14.65 9.09 12.89
N SER A 44 14.21 10.30 12.57
CA SER A 44 12.85 10.50 12.03
C SER A 44 12.82 10.16 10.54
N ARG A 45 11.68 9.60 10.09
CA ARG A 45 11.41 9.37 8.67
C ARG A 45 10.47 10.44 8.15
N SER A 46 10.78 10.97 6.96
CA SER A 46 9.91 11.94 6.29
C SER A 46 8.79 11.22 5.53
N LEU A 47 7.81 10.73 6.29
CA LEU A 47 6.63 10.06 5.75
C LEU A 47 5.37 10.79 6.20
N GLU A 48 4.43 10.93 5.28
CA GLU A 48 3.09 11.45 5.56
C GLU A 48 2.11 10.29 5.74
N THR A 49 1.23 10.41 6.72
CA THR A 49 0.14 9.45 6.94
C THR A 49 -1.19 10.18 6.76
N GLN A 50 -2.04 9.66 5.89
CA GLN A 50 -3.35 10.22 5.56
C GLN A 50 -4.42 9.15 5.59
N ALA A 51 -5.58 9.46 6.19
CA ALA A 51 -6.78 8.63 6.10
C ALA A 51 -7.41 8.79 4.70
N LEU A 52 -7.65 7.68 4.00
CA LEU A 52 -8.33 7.66 2.71
C LEU A 52 -9.85 7.59 2.85
N GLU A 53 -10.32 7.18 4.02
CA GLU A 53 -11.73 7.13 4.42
C GLU A 53 -11.85 7.42 5.91
N THR A 54 -13.05 7.43 6.47
CA THR A 54 -13.23 7.57 7.92
C THR A 54 -12.51 6.45 8.65
N THR A 55 -11.45 6.80 9.39
CA THR A 55 -10.52 5.85 9.99
C THR A 55 -10.42 6.03 11.49
N ARG A 56 -10.49 4.94 12.22
CA ARG A 56 -10.25 4.89 13.67
C ARG A 56 -8.96 4.13 13.94
N CYS A 57 -8.08 4.74 14.72
CA CYS A 57 -6.82 4.14 15.13
C CYS A 57 -6.71 4.10 16.66
N LEU A 58 -6.11 3.04 17.18
CA LEU A 58 -5.52 3.02 18.50
C LEU A 58 -4.07 3.51 18.37
N MET A 59 -3.73 4.58 19.06
CA MET A 59 -2.36 5.11 19.12
C MET A 59 -1.71 4.69 20.44
N VAL A 60 -0.56 4.04 20.33
CA VAL A 60 0.26 3.61 21.48
C VAL A 60 1.55 4.42 21.45
N LYS A 61 1.83 5.11 22.55
CA LYS A 61 3.07 5.88 22.69
C LYS A 61 4.30 4.98 22.63
N SER A 62 5.38 5.48 22.05
CA SER A 62 6.62 4.71 21.88
C SER A 62 7.13 4.09 23.17
N ALA A 63 7.13 4.84 24.28
CA ALA A 63 7.60 4.34 25.58
C ALA A 63 6.73 3.18 26.10
N ASP A 64 5.40 3.32 25.99
CA ASP A 64 4.45 2.30 26.44
C ASP A 64 4.57 1.03 25.58
N PHE A 65 4.79 1.22 24.26
CA PHE A 65 4.98 0.11 23.34
C PHE A 65 6.26 -0.66 23.63
N ILE A 66 7.39 0.03 23.86
CA ILE A 66 8.67 -0.61 24.21
C ILE A 66 8.50 -1.39 25.52
N SER A 67 7.97 -0.75 26.56
CA SER A 67 7.74 -1.40 27.85
C SER A 67 6.83 -2.63 27.75
N PHE A 68 5.79 -2.57 26.88
CA PHE A 68 4.93 -3.72 26.64
C PHE A 68 5.70 -4.87 25.97
N VAL A 69 6.52 -4.61 24.97
CA VAL A 69 7.33 -5.64 24.29
C VAL A 69 8.33 -6.28 25.25
N GLU A 70 9.03 -5.48 26.06
CA GLU A 70 10.00 -5.97 27.04
C GLU A 70 9.37 -6.88 28.11
N ASN A 71 8.13 -6.58 28.52
CA ASN A 71 7.42 -7.38 29.50
C ASN A 71 6.68 -8.60 28.89
N HIS A 72 6.60 -8.69 27.55
CA HIS A 72 5.89 -9.77 26.86
C HIS A 72 6.76 -10.37 25.73
N PRO A 73 7.90 -11.02 26.03
CA PRO A 73 8.83 -11.49 25.02
C PRO A 73 8.22 -12.50 24.04
N ALA A 74 7.13 -13.17 24.39
CA ALA A 74 6.43 -14.10 23.51
C ALA A 74 5.89 -13.41 22.22
N ILE A 75 5.67 -12.09 22.23
CA ILE A 75 5.18 -11.36 21.04
C ILE A 75 6.30 -10.99 20.07
N ILE A 76 7.55 -11.08 20.46
CA ILE A 76 8.71 -10.71 19.62
C ILE A 76 8.72 -11.55 18.33
N SER A 77 8.40 -12.83 18.42
CA SER A 77 8.32 -13.71 17.25
C SER A 77 7.27 -13.22 16.23
N ASN A 78 6.10 -12.78 16.71
CA ASN A 78 5.06 -12.23 15.85
C ASN A 78 5.50 -10.90 15.20
N PHE A 79 6.23 -10.06 15.94
CA PHE A 79 6.79 -8.82 15.37
C PHE A 79 7.81 -9.09 14.29
N LEU A 80 8.72 -10.03 14.52
CA LEU A 80 9.70 -10.41 13.51
C LEU A 80 9.03 -10.94 12.25
N GLN A 81 7.96 -11.71 12.38
CA GLN A 81 7.17 -12.18 11.25
C GLN A 81 6.52 -11.02 10.48
N ILE A 82 5.88 -10.08 11.18
CA ILE A 82 5.28 -8.89 10.55
C ILE A 82 6.33 -8.06 9.82
N ILE A 83 7.51 -7.87 10.43
CA ILE A 83 8.62 -7.13 9.82
C ILE A 83 9.17 -7.86 8.59
N GLY A 84 9.30 -9.18 8.66
CA GLY A 84 9.72 -10.01 7.52
C GLY A 84 8.76 -9.85 6.34
N LEU A 85 7.46 -10.00 6.56
CA LEU A 85 6.44 -9.80 5.52
C LEU A 85 6.45 -8.37 4.95
N ALA A 86 6.67 -7.37 5.80
CA ALA A 86 6.79 -5.97 5.36
C ALA A 86 8.05 -5.76 4.50
N PHE A 87 9.16 -6.42 4.85
CA PHE A 87 10.41 -6.38 4.07
C PHE A 87 10.24 -7.04 2.70
N ASP A 88 9.62 -8.22 2.62
CA ASP A 88 9.31 -8.90 1.36
C ASP A 88 8.38 -8.05 0.47
N SER A 89 7.38 -7.43 1.07
CA SER A 89 6.50 -6.48 0.38
C SER A 89 7.28 -5.27 -0.16
N ALA A 90 8.21 -4.72 0.62
CA ALA A 90 9.06 -3.61 0.17
C ALA A 90 9.96 -4.02 -0.99
N ASN A 91 10.56 -5.20 -0.96
CA ASN A 91 11.37 -5.74 -2.05
C ASN A 91 10.54 -5.90 -3.33
N SER A 92 9.33 -6.46 -3.23
CA SER A 92 8.41 -6.58 -4.36
C SER A 92 8.07 -5.22 -4.95
N ARG A 93 7.86 -4.20 -4.10
CA ARG A 93 7.60 -2.82 -4.54
C ARG A 93 8.78 -2.20 -5.30
N ILE A 94 10.01 -2.49 -4.88
CA ILE A 94 11.22 -2.04 -5.61
C ILE A 94 11.23 -2.63 -7.02
N LEU A 95 10.97 -3.93 -7.16
CA LEU A 95 10.88 -4.60 -8.45
C LEU A 95 9.75 -4.01 -9.33
N GLU A 96 8.59 -3.71 -8.73
CA GLU A 96 7.50 -3.03 -9.44
C GLU A 96 7.92 -1.65 -9.98
N PHE A 97 8.65 -0.86 -9.20
CA PHE A 97 9.14 0.45 -9.65
C PHE A 97 10.22 0.37 -10.72
N MET A 98 10.99 -0.73 -10.76
CA MET A 98 11.99 -0.98 -11.82
C MET A 98 11.34 -1.38 -13.15
N GLU A 99 10.07 -1.81 -13.16
CA GLU A 99 9.34 -2.11 -14.38
C GLU A 99 9.18 -0.84 -15.24
N LYS A 100 9.81 -0.85 -16.40
CA LYS A 100 9.81 0.32 -17.32
C LYS A 100 8.47 0.51 -18.00
N ASN A 101 7.75 -0.59 -18.25
CA ASN A 101 6.46 -0.55 -18.93
C ASN A 101 5.37 -0.11 -17.95
N VAL A 102 4.86 1.10 -18.14
CA VAL A 102 3.79 1.67 -17.28
C VAL A 102 2.54 0.80 -17.24
N LYS A 103 2.18 0.14 -18.35
CA LYS A 103 1.04 -0.78 -18.41
C LYS A 103 1.24 -1.92 -17.43
N ASN A 104 2.38 -2.60 -17.50
CA ASN A 104 2.70 -3.74 -16.64
C ASN A 104 2.74 -3.31 -15.16
N ARG A 105 3.31 -2.17 -14.88
CA ARG A 105 3.36 -1.60 -13.52
C ARG A 105 1.97 -1.35 -12.94
N ILE A 106 1.06 -0.78 -13.72
CA ILE A 106 -0.35 -0.56 -13.31
C ILE A 106 -1.07 -1.90 -13.12
N MET A 107 -0.86 -2.87 -13.98
CA MET A 107 -1.46 -4.20 -13.85
C MET A 107 -1.03 -4.89 -12.56
N ARG A 108 0.27 -4.88 -12.24
CA ARG A 108 0.79 -5.42 -10.98
C ARG A 108 0.19 -4.72 -9.76
N VAL A 109 0.09 -3.39 -9.80
CA VAL A 109 -0.56 -2.63 -8.73
C VAL A 109 -2.02 -3.08 -8.56
N LEU A 110 -2.77 -3.23 -9.65
CA LEU A 110 -4.17 -3.67 -9.59
C LEU A 110 -4.28 -5.10 -9.04
N SER A 111 -3.40 -6.03 -9.46
CA SER A 111 -3.34 -7.40 -8.93
C SER A 111 -3.01 -7.40 -7.43
N THR A 112 -1.97 -6.68 -7.00
CA THR A 112 -1.59 -6.55 -5.60
C THR A 112 -2.73 -5.98 -4.74
N LEU A 113 -3.40 -4.93 -5.23
CA LEU A 113 -4.55 -4.34 -4.54
C LEU A 113 -5.73 -5.32 -4.48
N HIS A 114 -5.97 -6.07 -5.54
CA HIS A 114 -7.02 -7.09 -5.57
C HIS A 114 -6.75 -8.20 -4.54
N GLY A 115 -5.52 -8.69 -4.46
CA GLY A 115 -5.13 -9.66 -3.44
C GLY A 115 -5.29 -9.13 -2.01
N LYS A 116 -5.05 -7.82 -1.79
CA LYS A 116 -5.14 -7.20 -0.46
C LYS A 116 -6.55 -6.82 -0.05
N PHE A 117 -7.38 -6.32 -0.97
CA PHE A 117 -8.68 -5.70 -0.67
C PHE A 117 -9.88 -6.45 -1.26
N GLY A 118 -9.65 -7.40 -2.17
CA GLY A 118 -10.71 -8.05 -2.92
C GLY A 118 -11.24 -7.19 -4.07
N SER A 119 -12.44 -7.49 -4.57
CA SER A 119 -13.12 -6.75 -5.64
C SER A 119 -14.53 -6.36 -5.19
N PRO A 120 -15.01 -5.14 -5.51
CA PRO A 120 -14.34 -4.08 -6.28
C PRO A 120 -13.29 -3.34 -5.46
N LEU A 121 -12.26 -2.79 -6.15
CA LEU A 121 -11.27 -1.90 -5.57
C LEU A 121 -11.86 -0.48 -5.48
N HIS A 122 -11.78 0.15 -4.33
CA HIS A 122 -12.27 1.51 -4.08
C HIS A 122 -11.11 2.52 -4.14
N PHE A 123 -10.56 2.70 -5.33
CA PHE A 123 -9.46 3.63 -5.59
C PHE A 123 -9.75 4.48 -6.83
N THR A 124 -9.34 5.75 -6.76
CA THR A 124 -9.35 6.66 -7.91
C THR A 124 -8.14 6.41 -8.81
N SER A 125 -8.20 6.89 -10.06
CA SER A 125 -7.05 6.84 -10.98
C SER A 125 -5.84 7.63 -10.46
N VAL A 126 -6.07 8.67 -9.67
CA VAL A 126 -5.00 9.44 -9.02
C VAL A 126 -4.29 8.58 -7.98
N GLU A 127 -5.04 7.91 -7.11
CA GLU A 127 -4.47 7.01 -6.09
C GLU A 127 -3.72 5.85 -6.72
N ILE A 128 -4.28 5.22 -7.78
CA ILE A 128 -3.56 4.19 -8.54
C ILE A 128 -2.28 4.75 -9.14
N SER A 129 -2.28 5.98 -9.66
CA SER A 129 -1.06 6.60 -10.22
C SER A 129 0.00 6.84 -9.17
N GLU A 130 -0.39 7.27 -7.98
CA GLU A 130 0.52 7.47 -6.83
C GLU A 130 1.11 6.14 -6.32
N ILE A 131 0.31 5.07 -6.34
CA ILE A 131 0.77 3.72 -5.99
C ILE A 131 1.72 3.18 -7.09
N ALA A 132 1.39 3.36 -8.36
CA ALA A 132 2.19 2.87 -9.48
C ALA A 132 3.41 3.77 -9.81
N GLY A 133 3.59 4.91 -9.13
CA GLY A 133 4.67 5.84 -9.40
C GLY A 133 4.63 6.40 -10.83
N THR A 134 3.44 6.72 -11.33
CA THR A 134 3.22 7.23 -12.70
C THR A 134 2.33 8.48 -12.67
N THR A 135 1.84 8.92 -13.84
CA THR A 135 0.94 10.07 -13.91
C THR A 135 -0.53 9.62 -14.02
N PRO A 136 -1.49 10.45 -13.55
CA PRO A 136 -2.91 10.16 -13.70
C PRO A 136 -3.33 9.94 -15.17
N GLU A 137 -2.76 10.68 -16.11
CA GLU A 137 -3.05 10.56 -17.54
C GLU A 137 -2.61 9.19 -18.09
N SER A 138 -1.39 8.75 -17.72
CA SER A 138 -0.88 7.43 -18.10
C SER A 138 -1.71 6.32 -17.48
N THR A 139 -2.18 6.51 -16.24
CA THR A 139 -3.06 5.57 -15.55
C THR A 139 -4.41 5.47 -16.26
N LEU A 140 -5.07 6.60 -16.53
CA LEU A 140 -6.36 6.63 -17.23
C LEU A 140 -6.28 5.98 -18.61
N ARG A 141 -5.22 6.27 -19.39
CA ARG A 141 -4.98 5.66 -20.70
C ARG A 141 -4.81 4.14 -20.60
N THR A 142 -4.05 3.67 -19.61
CA THR A 142 -3.84 2.24 -19.40
C THR A 142 -5.12 1.55 -18.94
N MET A 143 -5.84 2.11 -17.98
CA MET A 143 -7.12 1.58 -17.51
C MET A 143 -8.16 1.53 -18.64
N GLY A 144 -8.19 2.54 -19.52
CA GLY A 144 -9.03 2.53 -20.73
C GLY A 144 -8.71 1.34 -21.64
N ARG A 145 -7.43 1.03 -21.85
CA ARG A 145 -7.00 -0.15 -22.65
C ARG A 145 -7.41 -1.45 -21.97
N LEU A 146 -7.19 -1.60 -20.65
CA LEU A 146 -7.56 -2.79 -19.90
C LEU A 146 -9.08 -3.03 -19.93
N ARG A 147 -9.88 -1.96 -19.86
CA ARG A 147 -11.33 -2.02 -20.01
C ARG A 147 -11.74 -2.50 -21.41
N ASN A 148 -11.13 -1.96 -22.45
CA ASN A 148 -11.41 -2.39 -23.83
C ASN A 148 -11.01 -3.84 -24.10
N LEU A 149 -10.03 -4.37 -23.37
CA LEU A 149 -9.65 -5.80 -23.40
C LEU A 149 -10.55 -6.68 -22.52
N GLY A 150 -11.54 -6.11 -21.82
CA GLY A 150 -12.43 -6.85 -20.93
C GLY A 150 -11.76 -7.34 -19.63
N MET A 151 -10.59 -6.83 -19.27
CA MET A 151 -9.87 -7.25 -18.07
C MET A 151 -10.38 -6.56 -16.80
N ILE A 152 -10.91 -5.35 -16.94
CA ILE A 152 -11.49 -4.57 -15.85
C ILE A 152 -12.77 -3.87 -16.26
N GLU A 153 -13.63 -3.62 -15.29
CA GLU A 153 -14.71 -2.61 -15.36
C GLU A 153 -14.36 -1.44 -14.46
N THR A 154 -14.71 -0.22 -14.89
CA THR A 154 -14.47 0.99 -14.10
C THR A 154 -15.76 1.79 -13.94
N GLN A 155 -16.06 2.17 -12.71
CA GLN A 155 -17.08 3.13 -12.35
C GLN A 155 -16.42 4.25 -11.53
N ARG A 156 -17.17 5.31 -11.20
CA ARG A 156 -16.61 6.43 -10.41
C ARG A 156 -16.08 5.92 -9.06
N GLY A 157 -14.76 5.96 -8.89
CA GLY A 157 -14.06 5.53 -7.66
C GLY A 157 -14.08 4.02 -7.41
N GLN A 158 -14.44 3.20 -8.42
CA GLN A 158 -14.46 1.75 -8.30
C GLN A 158 -13.81 1.10 -9.53
N ILE A 159 -13.03 0.06 -9.28
CA ILE A 159 -12.40 -0.77 -10.31
C ILE A 159 -12.72 -2.22 -9.98
N LYS A 160 -13.43 -2.90 -10.87
CA LYS A 160 -13.70 -4.32 -10.77
C LYS A 160 -12.76 -5.08 -11.69
N ILE A 161 -12.01 -6.01 -11.15
CA ILE A 161 -11.13 -6.90 -11.92
C ILE A 161 -11.98 -8.08 -12.38
N LEU A 162 -12.02 -8.29 -13.69
CA LEU A 162 -12.81 -9.36 -14.33
C LEU A 162 -11.98 -10.61 -14.56
N ASP A 163 -10.69 -10.44 -14.87
CA ASP A 163 -9.74 -11.54 -15.10
C ASP A 163 -8.47 -11.35 -14.26
N PRO A 164 -8.47 -11.80 -12.99
CA PRO A 164 -7.28 -11.71 -12.14
C PRO A 164 -6.10 -12.52 -12.70
N LYS A 165 -6.34 -13.68 -13.32
CA LYS A 165 -5.27 -14.53 -13.86
C LYS A 165 -4.53 -13.83 -15.01
N ALA A 166 -5.28 -13.24 -15.95
CA ALA A 166 -4.66 -12.50 -17.04
C ALA A 166 -3.83 -11.29 -16.57
N MET A 167 -4.05 -10.79 -15.35
CA MET A 167 -3.21 -9.74 -14.75
C MET A 167 -1.88 -10.28 -14.22
N ASP A 168 -1.84 -11.54 -13.78
CA ASP A 168 -0.65 -12.19 -13.23
C ASP A 168 0.18 -12.88 -14.33
N ASP A 169 -0.49 -13.43 -15.38
CA ASP A 169 0.12 -14.22 -16.44
C ASP A 169 0.81 -13.40 -17.54
N MET A 170 0.78 -12.08 -17.47
CA MET A 170 1.52 -11.26 -18.43
C MET A 170 3.02 -11.33 -18.13
N GLU A 171 3.64 -12.39 -18.63
CA GLU A 171 5.08 -12.49 -18.81
C GLU A 171 5.57 -11.34 -19.72
N PHE A 172 6.70 -10.80 -19.40
CA PHE A 172 7.43 -9.62 -19.89
C PHE A 172 8.15 -9.89 -21.18
#